data_3c2fafa43987b999bd40cb3dd31e4898
#
_entry.id   3c2fafa43987b999bd40cb3dd31e4898
#
_cell.length_a   1.000
_cell.length_b   1.000
_cell.length_c   1.000
_cell.angle_alpha   90.00
_cell.angle_beta   90.00
_cell.angle_gamma   90.00
#
_symmetry.space_group_name_H-M   'P 1'
#
loop_
_entity.id
_entity.type
_entity.pdbx_description
1 polymer ?
#
loop_
_entity_poly.entity_id
_entity_poly.type
_entity_poly.pdbx_seq_one_letter_code
_entity_poly.pdbx_strand_id
1 'polypeptide(L)'
;MDSCKLLFFFILHLLCITIPSIQATPAESNLFREYIGADEQNATFSDVPINPKIKIHFILSFAIDYTTSTSPPSPTNGDFKVYWDTKNLTPSNVSSIKANHSNVKVALSLGGDTIEGKHVHFKPTSIDSWVRNAFISITQIVREYNLDGIDIDYERFTADPNTFAECIGRLLLILKQSRVVSFASIAPYDDDSVQPYYLALWRKYGHLIDYVNFQFYAYEKGTTIPQFIEHFENQNTNYIGGKVLVSFDTDGSGGLSPDNGFFEACSKLQRQGKLHGISIWSADDSKKTNFHYEEQAQTLLACSR
;
A
#
# COMPACT_ATOMS: atom_id res chain seq x y z
N MET A 1 -51.89 -35.31 62.13
CA MET A 1 -52.01 -35.17 60.67
C MET A 1 -51.06 -34.06 60.26
N ASP A 2 -49.86 -34.47 59.94
CA ASP A 2 -48.70 -33.57 59.79
C ASP A 2 -48.48 -33.26 58.33
N SER A 3 -48.47 -31.94 58.00
CA SER A 3 -48.16 -31.44 56.67
C SER A 3 -46.66 -31.27 56.54
N CYS A 4 -46.03 -32.12 55.77
CA CYS A 4 -44.64 -32.04 55.41
C CYS A 4 -44.43 -30.90 54.38
N LYS A 5 -43.74 -29.82 54.77
CA LYS A 5 -43.30 -28.74 53.86
C LYS A 5 -41.96 -29.12 53.23
N LEU A 6 -41.99 -29.44 51.94
CA LEU A 6 -40.80 -29.67 51.11
C LEU A 6 -40.20 -28.30 50.72
N LEU A 7 -39.02 -28.04 51.26
CA LEU A 7 -38.26 -26.82 50.93
C LEU A 7 -37.34 -27.10 49.68
N PHE A 8 -37.66 -26.59 48.52
CA PHE A 8 -36.81 -26.68 47.34
C PHE A 8 -35.73 -25.59 47.42
N PHE A 9 -34.49 -25.97 47.60
CA PHE A 9 -33.34 -25.10 47.42
C PHE A 9 -32.93 -25.10 45.94
N PHE A 10 -33.17 -23.95 45.25
CA PHE A 10 -32.59 -23.69 43.95
C PHE A 10 -31.14 -23.20 44.13
N ILE A 11 -30.16 -24.04 43.83
CA ILE A 11 -28.76 -23.65 43.74
C ILE A 11 -28.55 -23.06 42.35
N LEU A 12 -28.44 -21.72 42.29
CA LEU A 12 -28.09 -20.99 41.06
C LEU A 12 -26.59 -21.14 40.87
N HIS A 13 -26.15 -22.04 39.98
CA HIS A 13 -24.77 -22.12 39.56
C HIS A 13 -24.51 -20.99 38.56
N LEU A 14 -23.84 -19.91 39.01
CA LEU A 14 -23.30 -18.88 38.15
C LEU A 14 -22.10 -19.48 37.38
N LEU A 15 -22.32 -19.92 36.14
CA LEU A 15 -21.22 -20.23 35.23
C LEU A 15 -20.52 -18.91 34.86
N CYS A 16 -19.40 -18.62 35.51
CA CYS A 16 -18.45 -17.61 35.01
C CYS A 16 -17.84 -18.11 33.68
N ILE A 17 -18.44 -17.73 32.58
CA ILE A 17 -17.82 -17.91 31.28
C ILE A 17 -16.67 -16.90 31.23
N THR A 18 -15.46 -17.34 31.51
CA THR A 18 -14.25 -16.57 31.19
C THR A 18 -14.11 -16.54 29.67
N ILE A 19 -14.50 -15.43 29.05
CA ILE A 19 -14.20 -15.16 27.63
C ILE A 19 -12.67 -15.01 27.57
N PRO A 20 -11.96 -15.92 26.88
CA PRO A 20 -10.53 -15.70 26.67
C PRO A 20 -10.36 -14.37 25.97
N SER A 21 -9.61 -13.45 26.56
CA SER A 21 -9.18 -12.25 25.87
C SER A 21 -8.38 -12.72 24.67
N ILE A 22 -8.90 -12.51 23.46
CA ILE A 22 -8.14 -12.69 22.23
C ILE A 22 -7.06 -11.60 22.30
N GLN A 23 -5.86 -11.99 22.77
CA GLN A 23 -4.69 -11.15 22.60
C GLN A 23 -4.47 -11.07 21.10
N ALA A 24 -4.69 -9.88 20.53
CA ALA A 24 -4.32 -9.62 19.15
C ALA A 24 -2.83 -9.98 19.00
N THR A 25 -2.52 -10.87 18.07
CA THR A 25 -1.13 -11.15 17.73
C THR A 25 -0.48 -9.84 17.35
N PRO A 26 0.71 -9.52 17.90
CA PRO A 26 1.42 -8.29 17.52
C PRO A 26 1.53 -8.18 16.00
N ALA A 27 1.36 -6.99 15.47
CA ALA A 27 1.51 -6.76 14.04
C ALA A 27 2.92 -7.22 13.60
N GLU A 28 3.00 -8.04 12.55
CA GLU A 28 4.26 -8.36 11.92
C GLU A 28 4.80 -7.08 11.25
N SER A 29 5.66 -6.35 11.94
CA SER A 29 6.24 -5.07 11.50
C SER A 29 7.53 -5.25 10.70
N ASN A 30 7.58 -6.26 9.82
CA ASN A 30 8.79 -6.60 9.08
C ASN A 30 8.65 -6.37 7.57
N LEU A 31 7.77 -5.49 7.13
CA LEU A 31 7.55 -5.16 5.73
C LEU A 31 8.11 -3.78 5.40
N PHE A 32 9.02 -3.74 4.45
CA PHE A 32 9.54 -2.54 3.83
C PHE A 32 9.03 -2.47 2.38
N ARG A 33 8.52 -1.31 1.98
CA ARG A 33 8.04 -1.07 0.61
C ARG A 33 8.66 0.20 0.06
N GLU A 34 9.00 0.17 -1.22
CA GLU A 34 9.69 1.27 -1.87
C GLU A 34 9.22 1.47 -3.30
N TYR A 35 8.80 2.69 -3.61
CA TYR A 35 8.50 3.11 -4.97
C TYR A 35 9.79 3.42 -5.72
N ILE A 36 9.86 3.00 -6.99
CA ILE A 36 11.06 3.13 -7.82
C ILE A 36 10.70 3.31 -9.30
N GLY A 37 11.42 4.16 -10.01
CA GLY A 37 11.31 4.33 -11.46
C GLY A 37 10.37 5.44 -11.90
N ALA A 38 9.89 6.29 -10.97
CA ALA A 38 9.03 7.42 -11.29
C ALA A 38 9.78 8.57 -11.94
N ASP A 39 11.04 8.76 -11.58
CA ASP A 39 11.89 9.86 -12.00
C ASP A 39 13.12 9.39 -12.78
N GLU A 40 13.67 10.27 -13.63
CA GLU A 40 14.85 9.98 -14.46
C GLU A 40 16.18 10.00 -13.68
N GLN A 41 16.17 9.65 -12.37
CA GLN A 41 17.37 9.60 -11.53
C GLN A 41 18.20 8.33 -11.72
N ASN A 42 17.75 7.41 -12.57
CA ASN A 42 18.40 6.14 -12.87
C ASN A 42 18.66 5.27 -11.63
N ALA A 43 17.71 5.23 -10.68
CA ALA A 43 17.77 4.31 -9.55
C ALA A 43 17.61 2.86 -10.04
N THR A 44 18.37 1.94 -9.46
CA THR A 44 18.29 0.51 -9.75
C THR A 44 17.98 -0.29 -8.50
N PHE A 45 17.44 -1.50 -8.64
CA PHE A 45 17.21 -2.37 -7.47
C PHE A 45 18.47 -2.64 -6.64
N SER A 46 19.63 -2.66 -7.28
CA SER A 46 20.92 -2.90 -6.62
C SER A 46 21.49 -1.71 -5.87
N ASP A 47 20.95 -0.52 -6.10
CA ASP A 47 21.35 0.68 -5.35
C ASP A 47 20.70 0.67 -3.94
N VAL A 48 19.49 0.11 -3.83
CA VAL A 48 18.75 0.05 -2.57
C VAL A 48 19.31 -1.06 -1.66
N PRO A 49 19.61 -0.77 -0.39
CA PRO A 49 20.05 -1.80 0.56
C PRO A 49 18.97 -2.87 0.77
N ILE A 50 19.39 -4.12 0.88
CA ILE A 50 18.49 -5.28 1.08
C ILE A 50 18.86 -6.00 2.38
N ASN A 51 18.06 -5.82 3.41
CA ASN A 51 18.20 -6.58 4.66
C ASN A 51 17.46 -7.93 4.53
N PRO A 52 18.17 -9.08 4.63
CA PRO A 52 17.55 -10.39 4.44
C PRO A 52 16.58 -10.81 5.56
N LYS A 53 16.52 -10.06 6.67
CA LYS A 53 15.65 -10.38 7.83
C LYS A 53 14.24 -9.84 7.71
N ILE A 54 13.94 -9.01 6.69
CA ILE A 54 12.65 -8.39 6.50
C ILE A 54 12.07 -8.73 5.12
N LYS A 55 10.78 -8.50 4.94
CA LYS A 55 10.12 -8.59 3.63
C LYS A 55 10.31 -7.26 2.91
N ILE A 56 10.73 -7.31 1.64
CA ILE A 56 10.95 -6.11 0.81
C ILE A 56 10.06 -6.20 -0.42
N HIS A 57 9.28 -5.14 -0.68
CA HIS A 57 8.51 -5.00 -1.89
C HIS A 57 8.94 -3.73 -2.62
N PHE A 58 9.48 -3.89 -3.83
CA PHE A 58 9.61 -2.79 -4.76
C PHE A 58 8.30 -2.56 -5.52
N ILE A 59 7.97 -1.31 -5.78
CA ILE A 59 6.76 -0.90 -6.48
C ILE A 59 7.19 -0.06 -7.69
N LEU A 60 7.08 -0.63 -8.88
CA LEU A 60 7.43 0.04 -10.13
C LEU A 60 6.42 1.15 -10.45
N SER A 61 6.88 2.37 -10.56
CA SER A 61 6.06 3.57 -10.71
C SER A 61 6.33 4.24 -12.06
N PHE A 62 5.40 4.19 -13.00
CA PHE A 62 4.03 3.67 -12.93
C PHE A 62 3.69 2.84 -14.17
N ALA A 63 2.57 2.12 -14.13
CA ALA A 63 1.84 1.72 -15.31
C ALA A 63 0.62 2.65 -15.47
N ILE A 64 0.41 3.18 -16.67
CA ILE A 64 -0.58 4.24 -16.92
C ILE A 64 -1.57 3.83 -18.01
N ASP A 65 -2.85 4.20 -17.82
CA ASP A 65 -3.90 4.04 -18.84
C ASP A 65 -4.09 5.33 -19.66
N TYR A 66 -2.97 5.82 -20.20
CA TYR A 66 -2.88 6.99 -21.05
C TYR A 66 -2.00 6.72 -22.28
N THR A 67 -2.25 7.47 -23.36
CA THR A 67 -1.37 7.46 -24.53
C THR A 67 -0.04 8.13 -24.21
N THR A 68 1.07 7.54 -24.68
CA THR A 68 2.42 8.12 -24.57
C THR A 68 2.96 8.61 -25.92
N SER A 69 2.20 8.36 -27.00
CA SER A 69 2.60 8.70 -28.37
C SER A 69 1.89 9.95 -28.93
N THR A 70 0.98 10.54 -28.16
CA THR A 70 0.21 11.73 -28.54
C THR A 70 0.42 12.85 -27.54
N SER A 71 0.53 14.08 -28.01
CA SER A 71 0.56 15.27 -27.16
C SER A 71 -0.67 16.13 -27.45
N PRO A 72 -1.55 16.41 -26.45
CA PRO A 72 -1.44 15.95 -25.07
C PRO A 72 -1.79 14.46 -24.89
N PRO A 73 -1.29 13.80 -23.81
CA PRO A 73 -1.68 12.46 -23.43
C PRO A 73 -3.19 12.36 -23.20
N SER A 74 -3.80 11.23 -23.57
CA SER A 74 -5.25 11.01 -23.42
C SER A 74 -5.56 9.63 -22.82
N PRO A 75 -6.67 9.52 -22.04
CA PRO A 75 -7.07 8.25 -21.42
C PRO A 75 -7.31 7.15 -22.43
N THR A 76 -6.85 5.93 -22.13
CA THR A 76 -7.01 4.71 -22.95
C THR A 76 -8.06 3.75 -22.42
N ASN A 77 -8.85 4.18 -21.43
CA ASN A 77 -9.92 3.36 -20.83
C ASN A 77 -9.42 2.01 -20.31
N GLY A 78 -8.36 2.03 -19.50
CA GLY A 78 -7.81 0.84 -18.86
C GLY A 78 -6.82 0.04 -19.71
N ASP A 79 -6.42 0.50 -20.90
CA ASP A 79 -5.29 -0.10 -21.64
C ASP A 79 -3.98 0.44 -21.09
N PHE A 80 -3.38 -0.28 -20.15
CA PHE A 80 -2.18 0.14 -19.44
C PHE A 80 -0.91 -0.07 -20.24
N LYS A 81 0.02 0.87 -20.10
CA LYS A 81 1.39 0.83 -20.63
C LYS A 81 2.38 1.07 -19.50
N VAL A 82 3.54 0.47 -19.62
CA VAL A 82 4.68 0.75 -18.74
C VAL A 82 5.17 2.19 -18.96
N TYR A 83 5.36 2.92 -17.87
CA TYR A 83 5.81 4.30 -17.87
C TYR A 83 6.95 4.57 -16.85
N TRP A 84 7.40 3.55 -16.10
CA TRP A 84 8.61 3.65 -15.27
C TRP A 84 9.89 3.62 -16.09
N ASP A 85 11.03 3.86 -15.47
CA ASP A 85 12.36 3.78 -16.10
C ASP A 85 12.66 2.38 -16.64
N THR A 86 12.30 2.12 -17.89
CA THR A 86 12.50 0.83 -18.56
C THR A 86 13.95 0.56 -18.96
N LYS A 87 14.88 1.52 -18.83
CA LYS A 87 16.30 1.30 -19.10
C LYS A 87 16.99 0.60 -17.95
N ASN A 88 16.65 1.00 -16.72
CA ASN A 88 17.27 0.52 -15.50
C ASN A 88 16.44 -0.53 -14.76
N LEU A 89 15.12 -0.61 -15.03
CA LEU A 89 14.18 -1.53 -14.38
C LEU A 89 13.55 -2.47 -15.41
N THR A 90 14.41 -3.23 -16.10
CA THR A 90 14.01 -4.18 -17.14
C THR A 90 13.43 -5.48 -16.56
N PRO A 91 12.71 -6.31 -17.36
CA PRO A 91 12.29 -7.65 -16.94
C PRO A 91 13.45 -8.52 -16.42
N SER A 92 14.64 -8.37 -17.01
CA SER A 92 15.85 -9.07 -16.57
C SER A 92 16.32 -8.60 -15.19
N ASN A 93 16.27 -7.28 -14.92
CA ASN A 93 16.64 -6.74 -13.61
C ASN A 93 15.66 -7.20 -12.51
N VAL A 94 14.36 -7.22 -12.79
CA VAL A 94 13.34 -7.76 -11.87
C VAL A 94 13.60 -9.25 -11.58
N SER A 95 13.86 -10.05 -12.61
CA SER A 95 14.16 -11.47 -12.42
C SER A 95 15.45 -11.69 -11.61
N SER A 96 16.47 -10.87 -11.85
CA SER A 96 17.75 -10.94 -11.15
C SER A 96 17.61 -10.60 -9.67
N ILE A 97 16.95 -9.48 -9.31
CA ILE A 97 16.80 -9.10 -7.90
C ILE A 97 16.01 -10.15 -7.11
N LYS A 98 14.96 -10.71 -7.69
CA LYS A 98 14.16 -11.78 -7.07
C LYS A 98 14.93 -13.10 -6.93
N ALA A 99 15.79 -13.43 -7.89
CA ALA A 99 16.63 -14.63 -7.82
C ALA A 99 17.73 -14.53 -6.74
N ASN A 100 18.28 -13.32 -6.56
CA ASN A 100 19.35 -13.07 -5.60
C ASN A 100 18.83 -12.89 -4.16
N HIS A 101 17.56 -12.48 -3.99
CA HIS A 101 16.97 -12.14 -2.70
C HIS A 101 15.56 -12.73 -2.55
N SER A 102 15.47 -13.88 -1.87
CA SER A 102 14.21 -14.63 -1.69
C SER A 102 13.15 -13.88 -0.86
N ASN A 103 13.55 -12.83 -0.14
CA ASN A 103 12.69 -11.94 0.64
C ASN A 103 12.17 -10.73 -0.16
N VAL A 104 12.55 -10.61 -1.45
CA VAL A 104 12.13 -9.52 -2.34
C VAL A 104 10.95 -9.94 -3.20
N LYS A 105 9.95 -9.06 -3.30
CA LYS A 105 8.86 -9.11 -4.28
C LYS A 105 8.80 -7.80 -5.04
N VAL A 106 8.24 -7.83 -6.25
CA VAL A 106 8.08 -6.65 -7.10
C VAL A 106 6.63 -6.52 -7.53
N ALA A 107 6.06 -5.33 -7.38
CA ALA A 107 4.72 -4.96 -7.84
C ALA A 107 4.78 -3.85 -8.89
N LEU A 108 3.69 -3.65 -9.63
CA LEU A 108 3.50 -2.43 -10.40
C LEU A 108 2.48 -1.53 -9.69
N SER A 109 2.65 -0.20 -9.78
CA SER A 109 1.65 0.78 -9.35
C SER A 109 0.89 1.34 -10.55
N LEU A 110 -0.42 1.53 -10.40
CA LEU A 110 -1.31 2.07 -11.42
C LEU A 110 -1.68 3.51 -11.12
N GLY A 111 -1.52 4.41 -12.07
CA GLY A 111 -1.96 5.79 -11.96
C GLY A 111 -0.79 6.77 -11.87
N GLY A 112 -0.51 7.28 -10.68
CA GLY A 112 0.36 8.41 -10.44
C GLY A 112 -0.33 9.76 -10.71
N ASP A 113 0.38 10.88 -10.50
CA ASP A 113 -0.19 12.23 -10.62
C ASP A 113 -0.09 12.81 -12.04
N THR A 114 1.07 12.67 -12.72
CA THR A 114 1.31 13.35 -13.98
C THR A 114 2.02 12.51 -15.05
N ILE A 115 1.74 12.82 -16.33
CA ILE A 115 2.47 12.37 -17.51
C ILE A 115 2.88 13.61 -18.31
N GLU A 116 4.19 13.78 -18.56
CA GLU A 116 4.71 14.97 -19.27
C GLU A 116 4.15 16.29 -18.70
N GLY A 117 4.01 16.38 -17.36
CA GLY A 117 3.47 17.54 -16.66
C GLY A 117 1.96 17.74 -16.81
N LYS A 118 1.23 16.76 -17.34
CA LYS A 118 -0.24 16.76 -17.42
C LYS A 118 -0.81 15.77 -16.40
N HIS A 119 -1.83 16.19 -15.67
CA HIS A 119 -2.47 15.34 -14.68
C HIS A 119 -3.15 14.10 -15.29
N VAL A 120 -2.88 12.95 -14.66
CA VAL A 120 -3.53 11.68 -14.95
C VAL A 120 -4.84 11.61 -14.15
N HIS A 121 -5.95 11.34 -14.84
CA HIS A 121 -7.25 11.20 -14.19
C HIS A 121 -7.79 9.78 -14.38
N PHE A 122 -8.32 9.18 -13.34
CA PHE A 122 -9.14 7.99 -13.49
C PHE A 122 -10.41 8.32 -14.29
N LYS A 123 -10.47 7.81 -15.53
CA LYS A 123 -11.51 8.18 -16.50
C LYS A 123 -11.99 6.98 -17.31
N PRO A 124 -12.77 6.05 -16.73
CA PRO A 124 -13.31 4.92 -17.47
C PRO A 124 -14.45 5.36 -18.39
N THR A 125 -14.55 4.75 -19.58
CA THR A 125 -15.70 4.92 -20.48
C THR A 125 -16.91 4.13 -19.96
N SER A 126 -16.67 2.93 -19.46
CA SER A 126 -17.61 2.10 -18.71
C SER A 126 -16.84 1.15 -17.79
N ILE A 127 -17.47 0.69 -16.71
CA ILE A 127 -16.85 -0.27 -15.78
C ILE A 127 -16.41 -1.54 -16.53
N ASP A 128 -17.29 -2.14 -17.30
CA ASP A 128 -17.01 -3.42 -17.96
C ASP A 128 -15.89 -3.32 -19.01
N SER A 129 -15.86 -2.25 -19.79
CA SER A 129 -14.80 -2.05 -20.79
C SER A 129 -13.44 -1.75 -20.15
N TRP A 130 -13.44 -0.90 -19.12
CA TRP A 130 -12.23 -0.55 -18.39
C TRP A 130 -11.63 -1.80 -17.71
N VAL A 131 -12.43 -2.55 -16.96
CA VAL A 131 -11.98 -3.78 -16.27
C VAL A 131 -11.41 -4.81 -17.24
N ARG A 132 -12.10 -5.04 -18.38
CA ARG A 132 -11.62 -5.97 -19.40
C ARG A 132 -10.26 -5.53 -19.97
N ASN A 133 -10.13 -4.27 -20.37
CA ASN A 133 -8.89 -3.75 -20.95
C ASN A 133 -7.75 -3.80 -19.92
N ALA A 134 -8.02 -3.36 -18.66
CA ALA A 134 -7.07 -3.40 -17.57
C ALA A 134 -6.59 -4.82 -17.26
N PHE A 135 -7.51 -5.79 -17.20
CA PHE A 135 -7.14 -7.18 -16.98
C PHE A 135 -6.20 -7.72 -18.06
N ILE A 136 -6.46 -7.40 -19.33
CA ILE A 136 -5.65 -7.88 -20.47
C ILE A 136 -4.25 -7.25 -20.42
N SER A 137 -4.17 -5.91 -20.36
CA SER A 137 -2.90 -5.19 -20.43
C SER A 137 -2.04 -5.42 -19.19
N ILE A 138 -2.62 -5.40 -17.99
CA ILE A 138 -1.90 -5.66 -16.74
C ILE A 138 -1.40 -7.10 -16.68
N THR A 139 -2.21 -8.09 -17.11
CA THR A 139 -1.77 -9.49 -17.17
C THR A 139 -0.54 -9.64 -18.07
N GLN A 140 -0.50 -8.92 -19.19
CA GLN A 140 0.67 -8.92 -20.08
C GLN A 140 1.89 -8.33 -19.38
N ILE A 141 1.78 -7.16 -18.76
CA ILE A 141 2.88 -6.49 -18.05
C ILE A 141 3.40 -7.38 -16.90
N VAL A 142 2.49 -7.93 -16.07
CA VAL A 142 2.85 -8.79 -14.94
C VAL A 142 3.63 -10.03 -15.40
N ARG A 143 3.23 -10.65 -16.50
CA ARG A 143 3.93 -11.81 -17.05
C ARG A 143 5.28 -11.46 -17.65
N GLU A 144 5.35 -10.37 -18.41
CA GLU A 144 6.58 -9.89 -19.05
C GLU A 144 7.65 -9.56 -18.00
N TYR A 145 7.27 -8.85 -16.94
CA TYR A 145 8.17 -8.41 -15.88
C TYR A 145 8.29 -9.41 -14.72
N ASN A 146 7.56 -10.52 -14.73
CA ASN A 146 7.53 -11.50 -13.63
C ASN A 146 7.18 -10.85 -12.28
N LEU A 147 6.11 -10.02 -12.25
CA LEU A 147 5.70 -9.28 -11.05
C LEU A 147 4.85 -10.15 -10.10
N ASP A 148 4.84 -9.78 -8.82
CA ASP A 148 4.17 -10.52 -7.75
C ASP A 148 2.87 -9.86 -7.30
N GLY A 149 2.73 -8.55 -7.47
CA GLY A 149 1.63 -7.78 -6.92
C GLY A 149 1.25 -6.55 -7.74
N ILE A 150 0.21 -5.89 -7.27
CA ILE A 150 -0.32 -4.66 -7.86
C ILE A 150 -0.55 -3.63 -6.75
N ASP A 151 -0.34 -2.38 -7.08
CA ASP A 151 -0.61 -1.21 -6.25
C ASP A 151 -1.51 -0.25 -7.01
N ILE A 152 -2.38 0.47 -6.31
CA ILE A 152 -3.33 1.43 -6.90
C ILE A 152 -3.04 2.80 -6.34
N ASP A 153 -2.63 3.73 -7.19
CA ASP A 153 -2.18 5.07 -6.82
C ASP A 153 -2.75 6.15 -7.74
N TYR A 154 -4.08 6.13 -7.95
CA TYR A 154 -4.77 7.22 -8.62
C TYR A 154 -5.00 8.39 -7.66
N GLU A 155 -4.61 9.58 -8.07
CA GLU A 155 -4.72 10.79 -7.26
C GLU A 155 -5.76 11.79 -7.79
N ARG A 156 -6.27 11.55 -9.00
CA ARG A 156 -7.28 12.43 -9.63
C ARG A 156 -8.37 11.62 -10.32
N PHE A 157 -9.59 12.11 -10.23
CA PHE A 157 -10.77 11.37 -10.67
C PHE A 157 -11.71 12.25 -11.48
N THR A 158 -12.28 11.70 -12.56
CA THR A 158 -13.42 12.26 -13.28
C THR A 158 -14.68 11.40 -13.13
N ALA A 159 -14.53 10.16 -12.65
CA ALA A 159 -15.62 9.27 -12.27
C ALA A 159 -16.01 9.49 -10.80
N ASP A 160 -17.16 8.99 -10.39
CA ASP A 160 -17.57 8.98 -8.99
C ASP A 160 -16.89 7.85 -8.18
N PRO A 161 -16.89 7.94 -6.81
CA PRO A 161 -16.26 6.95 -5.95
C PRO A 161 -16.78 5.52 -6.13
N ASN A 162 -18.06 5.32 -6.45
CA ASN A 162 -18.60 3.97 -6.66
C ASN A 162 -18.09 3.36 -7.97
N THR A 163 -18.00 4.16 -9.03
CA THR A 163 -17.43 3.75 -10.31
C THR A 163 -15.95 3.34 -10.14
N PHE A 164 -15.16 4.12 -9.39
CA PHE A 164 -13.79 3.76 -9.06
C PHE A 164 -13.71 2.44 -8.29
N ALA A 165 -14.51 2.31 -7.22
CA ALA A 165 -14.56 1.10 -6.41
C ALA A 165 -14.94 -0.15 -7.23
N GLU A 166 -15.90 -0.02 -8.16
CA GLU A 166 -16.29 -1.13 -9.03
C GLU A 166 -15.18 -1.51 -10.03
N CYS A 167 -14.57 -0.54 -10.69
CA CYS A 167 -13.51 -0.80 -11.65
C CYS A 167 -12.32 -1.48 -10.97
N ILE A 168 -11.78 -0.87 -9.90
CA ILE A 168 -10.62 -1.40 -9.19
C ILE A 168 -10.96 -2.72 -8.48
N GLY A 169 -12.07 -2.78 -7.74
CA GLY A 169 -12.44 -3.97 -6.99
C GLY A 169 -12.65 -5.20 -7.87
N ARG A 170 -13.34 -5.07 -9.01
CA ARG A 170 -13.51 -6.17 -9.97
C ARG A 170 -12.19 -6.55 -10.62
N LEU A 171 -11.34 -5.59 -10.95
CA LEU A 171 -10.00 -5.86 -11.48
C LEU A 171 -9.17 -6.68 -10.48
N LEU A 172 -9.09 -6.25 -9.21
CA LEU A 172 -8.35 -6.97 -8.17
C LEU A 172 -8.90 -8.38 -7.96
N LEU A 173 -10.23 -8.54 -7.97
CA LEU A 173 -10.88 -9.85 -7.83
C LEU A 173 -10.43 -10.81 -8.95
N ILE A 174 -10.49 -10.37 -10.19
CA ILE A 174 -10.15 -11.21 -11.35
C ILE A 174 -8.65 -11.52 -11.37
N LEU A 175 -7.78 -10.53 -11.11
CA LEU A 175 -6.33 -10.73 -11.08
C LEU A 175 -5.91 -11.75 -10.01
N LYS A 176 -6.48 -11.66 -8.80
CA LYS A 176 -6.21 -12.63 -7.71
C LYS A 176 -6.79 -14.01 -7.99
N GLN A 177 -8.03 -14.10 -8.45
CA GLN A 177 -8.66 -15.39 -8.80
C GLN A 177 -7.92 -16.12 -9.93
N SER A 178 -7.44 -15.35 -10.92
CA SER A 178 -6.63 -15.88 -12.03
C SER A 178 -5.16 -16.11 -11.65
N ARG A 179 -4.77 -15.84 -10.40
CA ARG A 179 -3.40 -15.97 -9.90
C ARG A 179 -2.39 -15.17 -10.72
N VAL A 180 -2.82 -14.05 -11.28
CA VAL A 180 -1.93 -13.10 -11.99
C VAL A 180 -1.10 -12.35 -10.97
N VAL A 181 -1.71 -11.91 -9.84
CA VAL A 181 -1.01 -11.28 -8.72
C VAL A 181 -1.29 -12.02 -7.41
N SER A 182 -0.33 -12.00 -6.50
CA SER A 182 -0.42 -12.64 -5.18
C SER A 182 -0.87 -11.68 -4.07
N PHE A 183 -0.65 -10.37 -4.25
CA PHE A 183 -1.08 -9.34 -3.32
C PHE A 183 -1.49 -8.06 -4.04
N ALA A 184 -2.27 -7.24 -3.34
CA ALA A 184 -2.71 -5.93 -3.81
C ALA A 184 -2.54 -4.88 -2.70
N SER A 185 -2.24 -3.64 -3.08
CA SER A 185 -2.20 -2.48 -2.19
C SER A 185 -2.87 -1.27 -2.81
N ILE A 186 -3.14 -0.28 -1.98
CA ILE A 186 -3.67 1.03 -2.35
C ILE A 186 -2.82 2.11 -1.70
N ALA A 187 -2.70 3.29 -2.34
CA ALA A 187 -1.90 4.41 -1.88
C ALA A 187 -2.71 5.71 -1.70
N PRO A 188 -3.70 5.72 -0.78
CA PRO A 188 -4.51 6.90 -0.50
C PRO A 188 -3.76 7.95 0.32
N TYR A 189 -4.27 9.21 0.26
CA TYR A 189 -3.94 10.25 1.22
C TYR A 189 -5.18 11.01 1.69
N ASP A 190 -5.03 11.81 2.74
CA ASP A 190 -6.12 12.53 3.42
C ASP A 190 -6.45 13.83 2.68
N ASP A 191 -7.25 13.71 1.64
CA ASP A 191 -7.78 14.83 0.86
C ASP A 191 -9.21 14.52 0.42
N ASP A 192 -10.10 15.51 0.49
CA ASP A 192 -11.51 15.37 0.13
C ASP A 192 -11.73 14.96 -1.35
N SER A 193 -10.77 15.22 -2.22
CA SER A 193 -10.79 14.82 -3.63
C SER A 193 -10.26 13.40 -3.88
N VAL A 194 -9.63 12.74 -2.89
CA VAL A 194 -8.96 11.44 -3.03
C VAL A 194 -9.52 10.40 -2.08
N GLN A 195 -9.49 10.67 -0.78
CA GLN A 195 -9.82 9.67 0.24
C GLN A 195 -11.23 9.05 0.08
N PRO A 196 -12.30 9.77 -0.31
CA PRO A 196 -13.62 9.18 -0.51
C PRO A 196 -13.66 8.03 -1.52
N TYR A 197 -12.81 8.07 -2.55
CA TYR A 197 -12.70 7.03 -3.58
C TYR A 197 -12.11 5.74 -3.00
N TYR A 198 -11.03 5.86 -2.26
CA TYR A 198 -10.39 4.72 -1.61
C TYR A 198 -11.22 4.15 -0.46
N LEU A 199 -11.95 4.98 0.28
CA LEU A 199 -12.91 4.50 1.29
C LEU A 199 -14.09 3.75 0.67
N ALA A 200 -14.59 4.18 -0.49
CA ALA A 200 -15.62 3.44 -1.23
C ALA A 200 -15.11 2.07 -1.69
N LEU A 201 -13.88 2.01 -2.22
CA LEU A 201 -13.20 0.77 -2.58
C LEU A 201 -12.98 -0.12 -1.36
N TRP A 202 -12.47 0.44 -0.24
CA TRP A 202 -12.21 -0.31 0.98
C TRP A 202 -13.46 -0.95 1.56
N ARG A 203 -14.56 -0.20 1.67
CA ARG A 203 -15.83 -0.71 2.23
C ARG A 203 -16.35 -1.93 1.46
N LYS A 204 -16.14 -1.99 0.16
CA LYS A 204 -16.69 -3.04 -0.71
C LYS A 204 -15.70 -4.16 -1.00
N TYR A 205 -14.43 -3.83 -1.19
CA TYR A 205 -13.40 -4.73 -1.66
C TYR A 205 -12.15 -4.78 -0.77
N GLY A 206 -12.20 -4.24 0.44
CA GLY A 206 -11.06 -4.21 1.37
C GLY A 206 -10.48 -5.60 1.66
N HIS A 207 -11.32 -6.65 1.64
CA HIS A 207 -10.87 -8.04 1.79
C HIS A 207 -9.93 -8.54 0.67
N LEU A 208 -9.83 -7.83 -0.45
CA LEU A 208 -8.89 -8.12 -1.54
C LEU A 208 -7.58 -7.33 -1.41
N ILE A 209 -7.51 -6.38 -0.50
CA ILE A 209 -6.39 -5.44 -0.33
C ILE A 209 -5.54 -5.89 0.85
N ASP A 210 -4.28 -6.20 0.61
CA ASP A 210 -3.35 -6.72 1.61
C ASP A 210 -2.66 -5.61 2.40
N TYR A 211 -2.43 -4.44 1.78
CA TYR A 211 -1.72 -3.30 2.38
C TYR A 211 -2.33 -1.97 1.96
N VAL A 212 -2.29 -1.01 2.88
CA VAL A 212 -2.62 0.40 2.62
C VAL A 212 -1.34 1.19 2.79
N ASN A 213 -0.71 1.60 1.67
CA ASN A 213 0.46 2.47 1.65
C ASN A 213 0.00 3.92 1.81
N PHE A 214 -0.51 4.25 3.00
CA PHE A 214 -1.06 5.58 3.22
C PHE A 214 0.03 6.64 3.09
N GLN A 215 -0.21 7.69 2.28
CA GLN A 215 0.76 8.74 2.00
C GLN A 215 0.79 9.76 3.17
N PHE A 216 1.45 9.41 4.30
CA PHE A 216 1.57 10.29 5.46
C PHE A 216 2.43 11.53 5.18
N TYR A 217 3.22 11.50 4.11
CA TYR A 217 3.97 12.65 3.63
C TYR A 217 3.08 13.71 2.93
N ALA A 218 1.85 13.37 2.56
CA ALA A 218 0.89 14.34 2.02
C ALA A 218 0.31 15.29 3.10
N TYR A 219 0.51 15.02 4.39
CA TYR A 219 0.21 15.97 5.45
C TYR A 219 1.18 17.15 5.44
N GLU A 220 0.83 18.21 6.19
CA GLU A 220 1.63 19.43 6.22
C GLU A 220 3.08 19.18 6.65
N LYS A 221 4.02 19.87 5.99
CA LYS A 221 5.43 19.88 6.36
C LYS A 221 5.58 20.41 7.80
N GLY A 222 6.36 19.69 8.60
CA GLY A 222 6.54 20.02 10.01
C GLY A 222 5.53 19.37 10.95
N THR A 223 4.76 18.39 10.45
CA THR A 223 3.97 17.48 11.30
C THR A 223 4.82 16.98 12.46
N THR A 224 4.32 17.12 13.70
CA THR A 224 5.00 16.65 14.90
C THR A 224 4.72 15.18 15.16
N ILE A 225 5.55 14.52 16.01
CA ILE A 225 5.34 13.12 16.39
C ILE A 225 3.93 12.86 16.96
N PRO A 226 3.37 13.66 17.88
CA PRO A 226 2.01 13.48 18.36
C PRO A 226 0.96 13.57 17.25
N GLN A 227 1.05 14.54 16.34
CA GLN A 227 0.15 14.69 15.19
C GLN A 227 0.25 13.51 14.24
N PHE A 228 1.47 13.04 13.95
CA PHE A 228 1.66 11.86 13.11
C PHE A 228 0.99 10.61 13.70
N ILE A 229 1.11 10.38 15.01
CA ILE A 229 0.43 9.27 15.69
C ILE A 229 -1.09 9.44 15.62
N GLU A 230 -1.62 10.65 15.80
CA GLU A 230 -3.04 10.94 15.65
C GLU A 230 -3.53 10.66 14.22
N HIS A 231 -2.81 11.13 13.21
CA HIS A 231 -3.10 10.82 11.80
C HIS A 231 -3.10 9.31 11.55
N PHE A 232 -2.11 8.58 12.07
CA PHE A 232 -2.05 7.13 11.94
C PHE A 232 -3.29 6.44 12.57
N GLU A 233 -3.70 6.82 13.77
CA GLU A 233 -4.87 6.25 14.44
C GLU A 233 -6.17 6.53 13.66
N ASN A 234 -6.28 7.74 13.11
CA ASN A 234 -7.43 8.12 12.26
C ASN A 234 -7.48 7.23 11.01
N GLN A 235 -6.34 7.02 10.33
CA GLN A 235 -6.32 6.21 9.13
C GLN A 235 -6.47 4.71 9.43
N ASN A 236 -5.95 4.24 10.54
CA ASN A 236 -6.19 2.88 11.00
C ASN A 236 -7.69 2.62 11.31
N THR A 237 -8.42 3.66 11.73
CA THR A 237 -9.87 3.60 11.90
C THR A 237 -10.61 3.62 10.56
N ASN A 238 -10.18 4.43 9.61
CA ASN A 238 -10.77 4.54 8.27
C ASN A 238 -10.61 3.23 7.47
N TYR A 239 -9.47 2.56 7.62
CA TYR A 239 -9.15 1.28 6.97
C TYR A 239 -9.17 0.12 7.97
N ILE A 240 -10.21 0.06 8.81
CA ILE A 240 -10.33 -0.92 9.88
C ILE A 240 -10.14 -2.36 9.39
N GLY A 241 -9.29 -3.11 10.10
CA GLY A 241 -8.90 -4.48 9.74
C GLY A 241 -7.82 -4.56 8.66
N GLY A 242 -7.41 -3.44 8.08
CA GLY A 242 -6.32 -3.34 7.11
C GLY A 242 -4.95 -3.20 7.75
N LYS A 243 -3.92 -3.40 6.94
CA LYS A 243 -2.53 -3.14 7.31
C LYS A 243 -2.13 -1.77 6.77
N VAL A 244 -2.40 -0.72 7.55
CA VAL A 244 -1.96 0.63 7.24
C VAL A 244 -0.45 0.73 7.51
N LEU A 245 0.33 1.01 6.47
CA LEU A 245 1.76 1.24 6.57
C LEU A 245 2.00 2.73 6.78
N VAL A 246 3.00 3.04 7.61
CA VAL A 246 3.49 4.41 7.74
C VAL A 246 4.43 4.76 6.59
N SER A 247 4.49 6.04 6.20
CA SER A 247 5.31 6.46 5.07
C SER A 247 5.96 7.80 5.28
N PHE A 248 7.03 8.06 4.54
CA PHE A 248 7.64 9.36 4.36
C PHE A 248 8.10 9.53 2.91
N ASP A 249 8.33 10.78 2.48
CA ASP A 249 9.05 11.11 1.28
C ASP A 249 10.53 11.37 1.59
N THR A 250 11.41 11.01 0.68
CA THR A 250 12.85 11.09 0.89
C THR A 250 13.43 12.47 0.58
N ASP A 251 12.67 13.36 -0.05
CA ASP A 251 13.04 14.75 -0.26
C ASP A 251 12.64 15.67 0.89
N GLY A 252 11.84 15.15 1.85
CA GLY A 252 11.38 15.88 3.04
C GLY A 252 10.39 17.00 2.72
N SER A 253 9.62 16.86 1.63
CA SER A 253 8.69 17.90 1.17
C SER A 253 7.47 18.03 2.06
N GLY A 254 7.03 16.94 2.73
CA GLY A 254 5.82 16.93 3.55
C GLY A 254 5.85 16.03 4.78
N GLY A 255 4.79 16.09 5.57
CA GLY A 255 4.55 15.26 6.74
C GLY A 255 5.61 15.33 7.84
N LEU A 256 5.79 14.21 8.54
CA LEU A 256 6.86 14.01 9.51
C LEU A 256 8.07 13.39 8.83
N SER A 257 9.10 14.19 8.60
CA SER A 257 10.32 13.72 7.93
C SER A 257 11.18 12.82 8.82
N PRO A 258 12.05 11.98 8.22
CA PRO A 258 13.02 11.15 8.95
C PRO A 258 13.84 11.92 9.97
N ASP A 259 14.37 13.08 9.60
CA ASP A 259 15.21 13.92 10.46
C ASP A 259 14.45 14.57 11.62
N ASN A 260 13.13 14.67 11.54
CA ASN A 260 12.28 15.32 12.54
C ASN A 260 11.51 14.33 13.43
N GLY A 261 11.90 13.05 13.44
CA GLY A 261 11.38 12.07 14.40
C GLY A 261 10.48 10.99 13.83
N PHE A 262 10.42 10.77 12.51
CA PHE A 262 9.64 9.69 11.90
C PHE A 262 9.99 8.32 12.49
N PHE A 263 11.28 7.98 12.62
CA PHE A 263 11.71 6.71 13.20
C PHE A 263 11.41 6.57 14.70
N GLU A 264 11.32 7.70 15.42
CA GLU A 264 10.84 7.70 16.81
C GLU A 264 9.34 7.38 16.87
N ALA A 265 8.53 7.97 15.99
CA ALA A 265 7.11 7.64 15.86
C ALA A 265 6.91 6.17 15.49
N CYS A 266 7.67 5.64 14.51
CA CYS A 266 7.65 4.22 14.14
C CYS A 266 7.98 3.31 15.34
N SER A 267 9.00 3.66 16.14
CA SER A 267 9.38 2.91 17.34
C SER A 267 8.26 2.92 18.40
N LYS A 268 7.50 4.02 18.51
CA LYS A 268 6.33 4.09 19.42
C LYS A 268 5.21 3.16 18.95
N LEU A 269 4.88 3.17 17.64
CA LEU A 269 3.88 2.29 17.04
C LEU A 269 4.29 0.81 17.13
N GLN A 270 5.58 0.51 16.93
CA GLN A 270 6.12 -0.84 17.05
C GLN A 270 5.96 -1.41 18.45
N ARG A 271 6.30 -0.62 19.51
CA ARG A 271 6.10 -1.03 20.90
C ARG A 271 4.62 -1.26 21.27
N GLN A 272 3.71 -0.61 20.56
CA GLN A 272 2.26 -0.81 20.71
C GLN A 272 1.71 -1.99 19.88
N GLY A 273 2.56 -2.66 19.09
CA GLY A 273 2.14 -3.72 18.18
C GLY A 273 1.27 -3.22 17.01
N LYS A 274 1.38 -1.94 16.65
CA LYS A 274 0.57 -1.28 15.60
C LYS A 274 1.32 -1.03 14.30
N LEU A 275 2.65 -1.09 14.30
CA LEU A 275 3.45 -0.89 13.09
C LEU A 275 3.34 -2.12 12.17
N HIS A 276 2.72 -2.00 11.01
CA HIS A 276 2.61 -3.06 10.01
C HIS A 276 3.74 -3.08 9.00
N GLY A 277 4.45 -1.97 8.83
CA GLY A 277 5.55 -1.79 7.90
C GLY A 277 5.78 -0.32 7.58
N ILE A 278 6.78 -0.06 6.75
CA ILE A 278 7.16 1.27 6.27
C ILE A 278 7.11 1.27 4.74
N SER A 279 6.52 2.32 4.17
CA SER A 279 6.50 2.59 2.73
C SER A 279 7.24 3.89 2.44
N ILE A 280 8.02 3.95 1.35
CA ILE A 280 8.86 5.10 1.02
C ILE A 280 8.57 5.60 -0.39
N TRP A 281 8.43 6.90 -0.53
CA TRP A 281 8.47 7.65 -1.76
C TRP A 281 9.74 8.51 -1.75
N SER A 282 10.77 8.30 -2.57
CA SER A 282 11.01 7.20 -3.48
C SER A 282 12.50 6.87 -3.53
N ALA A 283 12.86 5.70 -4.08
CA ALA A 283 14.24 5.30 -4.32
C ALA A 283 14.97 6.27 -5.25
N ASP A 284 14.23 6.88 -6.18
CA ASP A 284 14.78 7.81 -7.16
C ASP A 284 15.41 9.03 -6.48
N ASP A 285 14.72 9.62 -5.50
CA ASP A 285 15.23 10.75 -4.72
C ASP A 285 16.27 10.34 -3.69
N SER A 286 16.15 9.16 -3.10
CA SER A 286 17.10 8.61 -2.10
C SER A 286 18.48 8.38 -2.64
N LYS A 287 18.65 8.25 -3.95
CA LYS A 287 19.97 8.10 -4.57
C LYS A 287 20.91 9.26 -4.23
N LYS A 288 20.39 10.47 -4.04
CA LYS A 288 21.15 11.67 -3.62
C LYS A 288 21.69 11.57 -2.21
N THR A 289 21.03 10.79 -1.34
CA THR A 289 21.39 10.59 0.09
C THR A 289 22.01 9.22 0.36
N ASN A 290 22.39 8.48 -0.69
CA ASN A 290 22.93 7.11 -0.62
C ASN A 290 22.04 6.15 0.18
N PHE A 291 20.72 6.27 0.05
CA PHE A 291 19.73 5.37 0.68
C PHE A 291 19.85 5.27 2.21
N HIS A 292 20.27 6.35 2.85
CA HIS A 292 20.48 6.37 4.29
C HIS A 292 19.19 6.08 5.09
N TYR A 293 18.06 6.59 4.65
CA TYR A 293 16.77 6.39 5.34
C TYR A 293 16.23 4.98 5.15
N GLU A 294 16.50 4.35 4.01
CA GLU A 294 16.18 2.94 3.73
C GLU A 294 16.93 2.01 4.68
N GLU A 295 18.23 2.27 4.92
CA GLU A 295 19.01 1.52 5.90
C GLU A 295 18.44 1.64 7.31
N GLN A 296 18.03 2.85 7.72
CA GLN A 296 17.42 3.10 9.02
C GLN A 296 16.07 2.40 9.15
N ALA A 297 15.19 2.52 8.13
CA ALA A 297 13.88 1.88 8.09
C ALA A 297 14.00 0.36 8.18
N GLN A 298 14.87 -0.24 7.38
CA GLN A 298 15.09 -1.68 7.35
C GLN A 298 15.72 -2.20 8.65
N THR A 299 16.61 -1.43 9.27
CA THR A 299 17.19 -1.76 10.58
C THR A 299 16.12 -1.76 11.67
N LEU A 300 15.26 -0.74 11.72
CA LEU A 300 14.15 -0.66 12.66
C LEU A 300 13.21 -1.87 12.52
N LEU A 301 12.82 -2.18 11.28
CA LEU A 301 11.91 -3.30 10.98
C LEU A 301 12.53 -4.67 11.32
N ALA A 302 13.85 -4.83 11.16
CA ALA A 302 14.56 -6.07 11.50
C ALA A 302 14.68 -6.31 13.01
N CYS A 303 14.52 -5.28 13.85
CA CYS A 303 14.53 -5.36 15.30
C CYS A 303 13.15 -5.73 15.90
N SER A 304 12.13 -6.00 15.07
CA SER A 304 10.81 -6.46 15.50
C SER A 304 10.94 -7.85 16.15
N ARG A 305 10.49 -7.99 17.41
CA ARG A 305 10.48 -9.26 18.16
C ARG A 305 9.07 -9.81 18.22
#